data_ddf03985a576eea94b4a46b5d8bb0afc
#
_entry.id   ddf03985a576eea94b4a46b5d8bb0afc
#
_cell.length_a   1.000
_cell.length_b   1.000
_cell.length_c   1.000
_cell.angle_alpha   90.00
_cell.angle_beta   90.00
_cell.angle_gamma   90.00
#
_symmetry.space_group_name_H-M   'P 1'
#
loop_
_entity.id
_entity.type
_entity.pdbx_description
1 polymer ?
#
loop_
_entity_poly.entity_id
_entity_poly.type
_entity_poly.pdbx_seq_one_letter_code
_entity_poly.pdbx_strand_id
1 'polypeptide(L)'
;NTVDGNIILGPTAEEIEENDVSTTEIGLNHVKEKAAEMIKNVPFYNTITSFAGVRAYSKDRHDFIIENSKTTEGLINVCGIESPGLTSAPAIAKYVAENLIPEEFRKSPKENFNPRRTPDDLFKTLPTEEKNKIIKENPSYGNIVCRCEQVSEGEIVEAIRRNPKARSIDAVKRRTRSGMGRCQGGFCSVKVTEILARELNIPIEKVNKNERGSNNITGVTK
;
A
#
# COMPACT_ATOMS: atom_id res chain seq x y z
N ASN A 1 -2.51 -17.17 -4.84
CA ASN A 1 -2.29 -16.45 -6.12
C ASN A 1 -2.55 -14.96 -5.93
N THR A 2 -1.77 -14.14 -6.61
CA THR A 2 -2.03 -12.70 -6.73
C THR A 2 -2.87 -12.40 -7.97
N VAL A 3 -3.42 -11.19 -8.06
CA VAL A 3 -4.16 -10.72 -9.23
C VAL A 3 -3.30 -10.64 -10.51
N ASP A 4 -1.97 -10.59 -10.35
CA ASP A 4 -1.02 -10.53 -11.46
C ASP A 4 -0.48 -11.93 -11.86
N GLY A 5 -1.04 -13.02 -11.30
CA GLY A 5 -0.64 -14.39 -11.61
C GLY A 5 0.62 -14.88 -10.88
N ASN A 6 1.18 -14.08 -9.96
CA ASN A 6 2.26 -14.54 -9.10
C ASN A 6 1.73 -15.34 -7.90
N ILE A 7 2.62 -16.06 -7.22
CA ILE A 7 2.29 -16.79 -5.99
C ILE A 7 2.95 -16.09 -4.82
N ILE A 8 2.23 -15.91 -3.73
CA ILE A 8 2.76 -15.50 -2.43
C ILE A 8 2.86 -16.75 -1.56
N LEU A 9 4.02 -16.98 -0.98
CA LEU A 9 4.28 -18.06 -0.04
C LEU A 9 4.49 -17.47 1.36
N GLY A 10 3.87 -18.08 2.36
CA GLY A 10 3.88 -17.62 3.74
C GLY A 10 2.50 -17.73 4.38
N PRO A 11 2.29 -17.08 5.52
CA PRO A 11 3.24 -16.26 6.27
C PRO A 11 4.06 -17.06 7.30
N THR A 12 5.03 -16.37 7.94
CA THR A 12 5.44 -16.63 9.32
C THR A 12 4.67 -15.69 10.25
N ALA A 13 4.62 -15.98 11.55
CA ALA A 13 4.04 -15.09 12.57
C ALA A 13 4.86 -15.27 13.86
N GLU A 14 5.72 -14.31 14.13
CA GLU A 14 6.63 -14.33 15.27
C GLU A 14 6.43 -13.06 16.09
N GLU A 15 6.46 -13.18 17.41
CA GLU A 15 6.47 -12.01 18.28
C GLU A 15 7.82 -11.31 18.20
N ILE A 16 7.77 -9.98 18.06
CA ILE A 16 8.96 -9.13 18.03
C ILE A 16 8.83 -8.00 19.04
N GLU A 17 9.94 -7.59 19.62
CA GLU A 17 9.98 -6.48 20.59
C GLU A 17 10.07 -5.12 19.89
N GLU A 18 10.67 -5.07 18.69
CA GLU A 18 10.90 -3.86 17.92
C GLU A 18 10.15 -3.91 16.59
N ASN A 19 9.91 -2.74 15.99
CA ASN A 19 9.29 -2.63 14.66
C ASN A 19 10.29 -3.03 13.56
N ASP A 20 10.78 -4.26 13.59
CA ASP A 20 11.66 -4.81 12.57
C ASP A 20 10.85 -5.42 11.41
N VAL A 21 11.04 -4.90 10.21
CA VAL A 21 10.45 -5.39 8.96
C VAL A 21 11.47 -6.11 8.08
N SER A 22 12.61 -6.49 8.63
CA SER A 22 13.59 -7.29 7.91
C SER A 22 13.10 -8.73 7.73
N THR A 23 13.55 -9.37 6.65
CA THR A 23 13.35 -10.80 6.45
C THR A 23 14.58 -11.56 6.96
N THR A 24 14.36 -12.65 7.68
CA THR A 24 15.44 -13.50 8.21
C THR A 24 15.60 -14.76 7.36
N GLU A 25 16.82 -15.28 7.33
CA GLU A 25 17.10 -16.55 6.67
C GLU A 25 16.28 -17.70 7.26
N ILE A 26 16.13 -17.72 8.57
CA ILE A 26 15.35 -18.73 9.30
C ILE A 26 13.88 -18.67 8.87
N GLY A 27 13.28 -17.49 8.88
CA GLY A 27 11.88 -17.30 8.46
C GLY A 27 11.65 -17.67 6.99
N LEU A 28 12.57 -17.29 6.10
CA LEU A 28 12.47 -17.62 4.68
C LEU A 28 12.62 -19.13 4.42
N ASN A 29 13.50 -19.82 5.15
CA ASN A 29 13.65 -21.27 5.04
C ASN A 29 12.41 -22.00 5.56
N HIS A 30 11.86 -21.56 6.69
CA HIS A 30 10.59 -22.09 7.22
C HIS A 30 9.45 -21.97 6.20
N VAL A 31 9.29 -20.81 5.54
CA VAL A 31 8.29 -20.62 4.47
C VAL A 31 8.52 -21.60 3.32
N LYS A 32 9.78 -21.80 2.89
CA LYS A 32 10.11 -22.74 1.79
C LYS A 32 9.77 -24.18 2.15
N GLU A 33 10.12 -24.61 3.37
CA GLU A 33 9.82 -25.96 3.88
C GLU A 33 8.31 -26.19 3.89
N LYS A 34 7.54 -25.29 4.51
CA LYS A 34 6.09 -25.41 4.56
C LYS A 34 5.41 -25.36 3.19
N ALA A 35 5.91 -24.53 2.29
CA ALA A 35 5.41 -24.50 0.93
C ALA A 35 5.68 -25.82 0.17
N ALA A 36 6.85 -26.43 0.38
CA ALA A 36 7.24 -27.69 -0.25
C ALA A 36 6.41 -28.90 0.26
N GLU A 37 5.96 -28.85 1.52
CA GLU A 37 5.02 -29.84 2.08
C GLU A 37 3.64 -29.80 1.38
N MET A 38 3.19 -28.60 0.98
CA MET A 38 1.86 -28.38 0.39
C MET A 38 1.86 -28.51 -1.14
N ILE A 39 2.90 -28.04 -1.79
CA ILE A 39 2.98 -27.94 -3.27
C ILE A 39 4.29 -28.56 -3.75
N LYS A 40 4.18 -29.53 -4.65
CA LYS A 40 5.35 -30.14 -5.28
C LYS A 40 5.97 -29.20 -6.32
N ASN A 41 7.31 -29.21 -6.42
CA ASN A 41 8.07 -28.51 -7.46
C ASN A 41 7.87 -26.97 -7.46
N VAL A 42 7.82 -26.34 -6.28
CA VAL A 42 7.81 -24.87 -6.20
C VAL A 42 9.11 -24.32 -6.76
N PRO A 43 9.06 -23.44 -7.78
CA PRO A 43 10.26 -22.89 -8.41
C PRO A 43 10.84 -21.74 -7.59
N PHE A 44 11.43 -22.01 -6.43
CA PHE A 44 11.97 -20.98 -5.52
C PHE A 44 13.04 -20.09 -6.17
N TYR A 45 13.73 -20.59 -7.22
CA TYR A 45 14.69 -19.79 -8.00
C TYR A 45 14.05 -18.64 -8.79
N ASN A 46 12.72 -18.64 -8.94
CA ASN A 46 11.96 -17.56 -9.55
C ASN A 46 11.47 -16.51 -8.53
N THR A 47 11.94 -16.57 -7.29
CA THR A 47 11.58 -15.58 -6.27
C THR A 47 11.89 -14.17 -6.76
N ILE A 48 10.89 -13.31 -6.80
CA ILE A 48 11.02 -11.91 -7.23
C ILE A 48 11.49 -11.05 -6.06
N THR A 49 10.89 -11.27 -4.88
CA THR A 49 11.17 -10.48 -3.67
C THR A 49 10.71 -11.23 -2.43
N SER A 50 11.22 -10.83 -1.29
CA SER A 50 10.73 -11.20 0.04
C SER A 50 10.41 -9.94 0.83
N PHE A 51 9.47 -10.03 1.75
CA PHE A 51 9.10 -8.91 2.61
C PHE A 51 8.54 -9.41 3.94
N ALA A 52 8.65 -8.57 4.95
CA ALA A 52 8.00 -8.74 6.24
C ALA A 52 7.21 -7.48 6.58
N GLY A 53 6.31 -7.57 7.52
CA GLY A 53 5.52 -6.46 8.02
C GLY A 53 5.18 -6.67 9.48
N VAL A 54 4.99 -5.59 10.21
CA VAL A 54 4.58 -5.64 11.61
C VAL A 54 3.06 -5.69 11.68
N ARG A 55 2.55 -6.59 12.51
CA ARG A 55 1.14 -6.76 12.79
C ARG A 55 0.90 -6.45 14.27
N ALA A 56 0.02 -5.51 14.56
CA ALA A 56 -0.39 -5.21 15.92
C ALA A 56 -1.25 -6.37 16.47
N TYR A 57 -0.98 -6.76 17.72
CA TYR A 57 -1.82 -7.71 18.41
C TYR A 57 -1.88 -7.37 19.91
N SER A 58 -2.94 -7.78 20.59
CA SER A 58 -3.09 -7.56 22.01
C SER A 58 -2.57 -8.75 22.80
N LYS A 59 -1.46 -8.57 23.54
CA LYS A 59 -0.87 -9.62 24.40
C LYS A 59 -1.83 -10.08 25.51
N ASP A 60 -2.68 -9.18 26.01
CA ASP A 60 -3.55 -9.49 27.15
C ASP A 60 -4.88 -10.13 26.73
N ARG A 61 -5.44 -9.68 25.62
CA ARG A 61 -6.79 -10.12 25.20
C ARG A 61 -6.76 -11.20 24.13
N HIS A 62 -5.71 -11.27 23.34
CA HIS A 62 -5.60 -12.16 22.17
C HIS A 62 -6.77 -12.03 21.19
N ASP A 63 -7.35 -10.81 21.09
CA ASP A 63 -8.48 -10.49 20.23
C ASP A 63 -8.51 -9.00 19.90
N PHE A 64 -9.38 -8.59 18.99
CA PHE A 64 -9.62 -7.21 18.62
C PHE A 64 -10.20 -6.42 19.80
N ILE A 65 -9.69 -5.21 20.00
CA ILE A 65 -10.19 -4.27 21.00
C ILE A 65 -11.01 -3.22 20.26
N ILE A 66 -12.33 -3.31 20.33
CA ILE A 66 -13.26 -2.38 19.67
C ILE A 66 -14.26 -1.91 20.71
N GLU A 67 -13.93 -0.85 21.42
CA GLU A 67 -14.71 -0.38 22.59
C GLU A 67 -14.50 1.11 22.88
N ASN A 68 -15.45 1.71 23.59
CA ASN A 68 -15.24 3.02 24.19
C ASN A 68 -14.18 2.94 25.29
N SER A 69 -13.29 3.93 25.36
CA SER A 69 -12.31 4.04 26.43
C SER A 69 -12.98 4.15 27.80
N LYS A 70 -12.47 3.40 28.78
CA LYS A 70 -12.94 3.47 30.17
C LYS A 70 -12.39 4.66 30.94
N THR A 71 -11.30 5.25 30.42
CA THR A 71 -10.57 6.31 31.11
C THR A 71 -10.67 7.67 30.46
N THR A 72 -11.08 7.73 29.19
CA THR A 72 -11.12 8.96 28.42
C THR A 72 -12.44 9.06 27.66
N GLU A 73 -13.24 10.04 28.02
CA GLU A 73 -14.51 10.29 27.37
C GLU A 73 -14.32 10.68 25.89
N GLY A 74 -15.18 10.17 25.02
CA GLY A 74 -15.14 10.44 23.58
C GLY A 74 -14.06 9.68 22.80
N LEU A 75 -13.20 8.90 23.47
CA LEU A 75 -12.19 8.07 22.82
C LEU A 75 -12.75 6.67 22.52
N ILE A 76 -12.69 6.26 21.27
CA ILE A 76 -13.02 4.90 20.81
C ILE A 76 -11.73 4.19 20.47
N ASN A 77 -11.45 3.08 21.12
CA ASN A 77 -10.32 2.21 20.84
C ASN A 77 -10.67 1.24 19.71
N VAL A 78 -9.84 1.19 18.67
CA VAL A 78 -9.87 0.17 17.61
C VAL A 78 -8.44 -0.33 17.46
N CYS A 79 -8.05 -1.25 18.32
CA CYS A 79 -6.67 -1.69 18.51
C CYS A 79 -6.55 -3.21 18.42
N GLY A 80 -5.30 -3.70 18.32
CA GLY A 80 -5.05 -5.13 18.24
C GLY A 80 -5.68 -5.79 17.00
N ILE A 81 -5.90 -5.01 15.95
CA ILE A 81 -6.51 -5.51 14.72
C ILE A 81 -5.45 -6.24 13.90
N GLU A 82 -5.42 -7.53 14.07
CA GLU A 82 -4.57 -8.42 13.30
C GLU A 82 -5.33 -9.13 12.16
N SER A 83 -4.88 -10.28 11.71
CA SER A 83 -5.61 -11.08 10.73
C SER A 83 -6.90 -11.68 11.35
N PRO A 84 -8.05 -11.59 10.69
CA PRO A 84 -8.35 -11.11 9.34
C PRO A 84 -8.86 -9.65 9.26
N GLY A 85 -8.19 -8.70 9.89
CA GLY A 85 -8.62 -7.31 10.07
C GLY A 85 -9.00 -6.60 8.77
N LEU A 86 -8.25 -6.78 7.69
CA LEU A 86 -8.57 -6.16 6.41
C LEU A 86 -9.95 -6.61 5.88
N THR A 87 -10.23 -7.91 5.96
CA THR A 87 -11.52 -8.48 5.55
C THR A 87 -12.65 -8.05 6.49
N SER A 88 -12.35 -7.90 7.78
CA SER A 88 -13.31 -7.48 8.82
C SER A 88 -13.53 -5.97 8.85
N ALA A 89 -12.68 -5.16 8.21
CA ALA A 89 -12.72 -3.70 8.29
C ALA A 89 -14.10 -3.07 7.99
N PRO A 90 -14.87 -3.52 6.97
CA PRO A 90 -16.20 -2.97 6.73
C PRO A 90 -17.19 -3.24 7.88
N ALA A 91 -17.12 -4.44 8.48
CA ALA A 91 -17.97 -4.81 9.62
C ALA A 91 -17.57 -4.04 10.88
N ILE A 92 -16.26 -3.88 11.13
CA ILE A 92 -15.73 -3.07 12.23
C ILE A 92 -16.18 -1.61 12.07
N ALA A 93 -16.06 -1.03 10.87
CA ALA A 93 -16.48 0.34 10.60
C ALA A 93 -17.98 0.54 10.86
N LYS A 94 -18.81 -0.41 10.43
CA LYS A 94 -20.24 -0.40 10.68
C LYS A 94 -20.54 -0.49 12.18
N TYR A 95 -19.92 -1.42 12.89
CA TYR A 95 -20.07 -1.59 14.33
C TYR A 95 -19.72 -0.32 15.10
N VAL A 96 -18.57 0.29 14.79
CA VAL A 96 -18.14 1.55 15.42
C VAL A 96 -19.15 2.67 15.16
N ALA A 97 -19.59 2.83 13.90
CA ALA A 97 -20.51 3.89 13.52
C ALA A 97 -21.90 3.76 14.13
N GLU A 98 -22.41 2.54 14.26
CA GLU A 98 -23.78 2.28 14.72
C GLU A 98 -23.88 2.07 16.24
N ASN A 99 -22.81 1.60 16.89
CA ASN A 99 -22.89 1.18 18.29
C ASN A 99 -22.00 2.00 19.24
N LEU A 100 -20.86 2.53 18.76
CA LEU A 100 -19.90 3.20 19.64
C LEU A 100 -19.96 4.73 19.52
N ILE A 101 -20.33 5.28 18.35
CA ILE A 101 -20.51 6.72 18.18
C ILE A 101 -21.86 7.12 18.78
N PRO A 102 -21.91 8.06 19.77
CA PRO A 102 -23.16 8.58 20.31
C PRO A 102 -24.06 9.17 19.22
N GLU A 103 -25.38 9.05 19.40
CA GLU A 103 -26.36 9.41 18.37
C GLU A 103 -26.28 10.89 17.97
N GLU A 104 -26.00 11.77 18.94
CA GLU A 104 -25.84 13.21 18.72
C GLU A 104 -24.67 13.57 17.78
N PHE A 105 -23.69 12.68 17.64
CA PHE A 105 -22.56 12.85 16.70
C PHE A 105 -22.79 12.15 15.35
N ARG A 106 -23.86 11.36 15.21
CA ARG A 106 -24.23 10.73 13.94
C ARG A 106 -24.85 11.76 13.02
N LYS A 107 -24.05 12.28 12.10
CA LYS A 107 -24.52 13.26 11.12
C LYS A 107 -25.51 12.63 10.14
N SER A 108 -26.47 13.41 9.68
CA SER A 108 -27.34 13.02 8.57
C SER A 108 -26.49 12.63 7.33
N PRO A 109 -26.92 11.65 6.56
CA PRO A 109 -26.27 11.29 5.31
C PRO A 109 -26.06 12.53 4.44
N LYS A 110 -24.93 12.59 3.74
CA LYS A 110 -24.67 13.67 2.77
C LYS A 110 -25.69 13.56 1.63
N GLU A 111 -26.32 14.67 1.25
CA GLU A 111 -27.32 14.70 0.16
C GLU A 111 -26.80 14.09 -1.14
N ASN A 112 -25.52 14.34 -1.48
CA ASN A 112 -24.88 13.86 -2.69
C ASN A 112 -23.85 12.75 -2.40
N PHE A 113 -24.14 11.84 -1.46
CA PHE A 113 -23.24 10.74 -1.15
C PHE A 113 -23.21 9.72 -2.30
N ASN A 114 -22.07 9.58 -2.95
CA ASN A 114 -21.85 8.51 -3.90
C ASN A 114 -21.16 7.31 -3.20
N PRO A 115 -21.86 6.20 -2.94
CA PRO A 115 -21.29 5.02 -2.30
C PRO A 115 -20.43 4.19 -3.25
N ARG A 116 -20.52 4.46 -4.56
CA ARG A 116 -19.76 3.72 -5.56
C ARG A 116 -18.44 4.40 -5.83
N ARG A 117 -17.37 3.68 -5.60
CA ARG A 117 -16.06 4.04 -6.11
C ARG A 117 -15.90 3.38 -7.47
N THR A 118 -15.65 4.18 -8.49
CA THR A 118 -15.23 3.65 -9.80
C THR A 118 -13.87 2.98 -9.59
N PRO A 119 -13.67 1.71 -9.98
CA PRO A 119 -12.35 1.14 -10.05
C PRO A 119 -11.47 2.06 -10.91
N ASP A 120 -10.25 2.31 -10.48
CA ASP A 120 -9.29 2.97 -11.34
C ASP A 120 -8.98 1.97 -12.46
N ASP A 121 -9.55 2.19 -13.65
CA ASP A 121 -9.18 1.42 -14.83
C ASP A 121 -7.69 1.61 -15.03
N LEU A 122 -6.92 0.53 -14.89
CA LEU A 122 -5.49 0.60 -15.09
C LEU A 122 -5.24 1.03 -16.54
N PHE A 123 -4.64 2.17 -16.75
CA PHE A 123 -4.37 2.73 -18.06
C PHE A 123 -3.78 1.69 -19.02
N LYS A 124 -2.94 0.79 -18.52
CA LYS A 124 -2.33 -0.31 -19.30
C LYS A 124 -3.36 -1.27 -19.93
N THR A 125 -4.52 -1.45 -19.31
CA THR A 125 -5.55 -2.41 -19.75
C THR A 125 -6.56 -1.82 -20.73
N LEU A 126 -6.57 -0.50 -20.89
CA LEU A 126 -7.50 0.19 -21.78
C LEU A 126 -7.20 -0.12 -23.26
N PRO A 127 -8.21 -0.14 -24.12
CA PRO A 127 -8.05 -0.17 -25.58
C PRO A 127 -7.23 1.03 -26.07
N THR A 128 -6.51 0.85 -27.18
CA THR A 128 -5.65 1.90 -27.76
C THR A 128 -6.39 3.20 -28.05
N GLU A 129 -7.63 3.13 -28.49
CA GLU A 129 -8.46 4.32 -28.79
C GLU A 129 -8.76 5.14 -27.53
N GLU A 130 -9.06 4.47 -26.41
CA GLU A 130 -9.30 5.12 -25.13
C GLU A 130 -8.02 5.71 -24.56
N LYS A 131 -6.90 4.98 -24.64
CA LYS A 131 -5.57 5.52 -24.28
C LYS A 131 -5.26 6.80 -25.05
N ASN A 132 -5.51 6.81 -26.36
CA ASN A 132 -5.25 7.98 -27.19
C ASN A 132 -6.15 9.17 -26.82
N LYS A 133 -7.40 8.95 -26.40
CA LYS A 133 -8.27 10.02 -25.90
C LYS A 133 -7.69 10.64 -24.63
N ILE A 134 -7.36 9.78 -23.66
CA ILE A 134 -6.77 10.22 -22.40
C ILE A 134 -5.45 10.99 -22.61
N ILE A 135 -4.58 10.50 -23.51
CA ILE A 135 -3.30 11.16 -23.83
C ILE A 135 -3.53 12.53 -24.48
N LYS A 136 -4.55 12.68 -25.34
CA LYS A 136 -4.90 13.98 -25.93
C LYS A 136 -5.37 14.99 -24.87
N GLU A 137 -6.12 14.55 -23.87
CA GLU A 137 -6.60 15.39 -22.77
C GLU A 137 -5.48 15.70 -21.76
N ASN A 138 -4.64 14.71 -21.47
CA ASN A 138 -3.51 14.84 -20.55
C ASN A 138 -2.26 14.12 -21.09
N PRO A 139 -1.34 14.86 -21.76
CA PRO A 139 -0.14 14.28 -22.38
C PRO A 139 0.76 13.48 -21.43
N SER A 140 0.68 13.71 -20.11
CA SER A 140 1.47 12.97 -19.12
C SER A 140 1.16 11.46 -19.10
N TYR A 141 -0.02 11.05 -19.57
CA TYR A 141 -0.35 9.64 -19.76
C TYR A 141 0.42 8.98 -20.91
N GLY A 142 0.94 9.75 -21.86
CA GLY A 142 1.80 9.26 -22.93
C GLY A 142 3.24 8.96 -22.50
N ASN A 143 3.65 9.40 -21.30
CA ASN A 143 4.99 9.18 -20.78
C ASN A 143 5.01 7.99 -19.83
N ILE A 144 5.55 6.84 -20.29
CA ILE A 144 5.67 5.62 -19.46
C ILE A 144 6.90 5.72 -18.57
N VAL A 145 6.68 5.87 -17.28
CA VAL A 145 7.71 5.97 -16.23
C VAL A 145 8.17 4.58 -15.77
N CYS A 146 7.24 3.71 -15.41
CA CYS A 146 7.54 2.33 -15.03
C CYS A 146 7.27 1.37 -16.18
N ARG A 147 8.32 0.91 -16.86
CA ARG A 147 8.19 0.02 -18.03
C ARG A 147 7.75 -1.40 -17.65
N CYS A 148 8.19 -1.92 -16.50
CA CYS A 148 7.85 -3.27 -16.05
C CYS A 148 6.35 -3.41 -15.77
N GLU A 149 5.74 -2.40 -15.16
CA GLU A 149 4.31 -2.37 -14.78
C GLU A 149 3.48 -1.51 -15.75
N GLN A 150 4.11 -0.89 -16.75
CA GLN A 150 3.48 -0.01 -17.74
C GLN A 150 2.70 1.15 -17.11
N VAL A 151 3.29 1.78 -16.09
CA VAL A 151 2.69 2.92 -15.37
C VAL A 151 3.16 4.22 -15.99
N SER A 152 2.20 5.07 -16.34
CA SER A 152 2.42 6.40 -16.92
C SER A 152 2.71 7.46 -15.84
N GLU A 153 3.27 8.59 -16.27
CA GLU A 153 3.43 9.77 -15.43
C GLU A 153 2.06 10.31 -14.96
N GLY A 154 1.04 10.27 -15.82
CA GLY A 154 -0.32 10.69 -15.48
C GLY A 154 -0.88 9.95 -14.28
N GLU A 155 -0.76 8.61 -14.25
CA GLU A 155 -1.20 7.78 -13.13
C GLU A 155 -0.43 8.11 -11.83
N ILE A 156 0.86 8.38 -11.94
CA ILE A 156 1.69 8.77 -10.78
C ILE A 156 1.26 10.13 -10.22
N VAL A 157 1.07 11.11 -11.09
CA VAL A 157 0.61 12.46 -10.71
C VAL A 157 -0.76 12.40 -10.05
N GLU A 158 -1.68 11.61 -10.61
CA GLU A 158 -2.99 11.39 -10.02
C GLU A 158 -2.89 10.78 -8.62
N ALA A 159 -2.08 9.75 -8.43
CA ALA A 159 -1.87 9.14 -7.13
C ALA A 159 -1.30 10.12 -6.09
N ILE A 160 -0.48 11.08 -6.52
CA ILE A 160 0.08 12.13 -5.65
C ILE A 160 -0.98 13.17 -5.29
N ARG A 161 -1.86 13.54 -6.22
CA ARG A 161 -2.87 14.60 -6.02
C ARG A 161 -4.15 14.11 -5.34
N ARG A 162 -4.49 12.85 -5.50
CA ARG A 162 -5.68 12.19 -4.96
C ARG A 162 -5.65 12.11 -3.43
N ASN A 163 -6.82 12.18 -2.80
CA ASN A 163 -6.93 12.00 -1.34
C ASN A 163 -7.22 10.53 -0.97
N PRO A 164 -6.44 9.93 -0.07
CA PRO A 164 -5.22 10.44 0.58
C PRO A 164 -4.02 10.49 -0.37
N LYS A 165 -3.25 11.58 -0.30
CA LYS A 165 -2.12 11.85 -1.19
C LYS A 165 -0.97 10.86 -1.02
N ALA A 166 -0.37 10.41 -2.13
CA ALA A 166 0.91 9.73 -2.08
C ALA A 166 2.03 10.75 -1.82
N ARG A 167 2.77 10.59 -0.72
CA ARG A 167 3.83 11.53 -0.30
C ARG A 167 5.23 10.92 -0.25
N SER A 168 5.36 9.67 -0.69
CA SER A 168 6.65 8.96 -0.72
C SER A 168 6.68 8.00 -1.92
N ILE A 169 7.87 7.52 -2.26
CA ILE A 169 8.05 6.58 -3.37
C ILE A 169 7.21 5.31 -3.15
N ASP A 170 7.24 4.76 -1.94
CA ASP A 170 6.46 3.57 -1.61
C ASP A 170 4.95 3.86 -1.54
N ALA A 171 4.53 5.08 -1.24
CA ALA A 171 3.13 5.46 -1.32
C ALA A 171 2.63 5.50 -2.77
N VAL A 172 3.45 5.97 -3.72
CA VAL A 172 3.18 5.87 -5.17
C VAL A 172 3.16 4.41 -5.59
N LYS A 173 4.16 3.63 -5.21
CA LYS A 173 4.27 2.19 -5.50
C LYS A 173 3.00 1.43 -5.08
N ARG A 174 2.50 1.66 -3.87
CA ARG A 174 1.30 1.00 -3.34
C ARG A 174 0.00 1.38 -4.08
N ARG A 175 -0.03 2.51 -4.78
CA ARG A 175 -1.21 3.00 -5.51
C ARG A 175 -1.19 2.71 -6.99
N THR A 176 -0.01 2.71 -7.60
CA THR A 176 0.16 2.58 -9.06
C THR A 176 0.90 1.32 -9.48
N ARG A 177 1.49 0.57 -8.54
CA ARG A 177 2.41 -0.55 -8.77
C ARG A 177 3.77 -0.14 -9.36
N SER A 178 4.03 1.16 -9.60
CA SER A 178 5.35 1.63 -10.05
C SER A 178 6.44 1.18 -9.07
N GLY A 179 7.40 0.41 -9.54
CA GLY A 179 8.47 -0.18 -8.73
C GLY A 179 8.19 -1.59 -8.19
N MET A 180 7.02 -2.19 -8.47
CA MET A 180 6.70 -3.56 -8.08
C MET A 180 7.14 -4.61 -9.11
N GLY A 181 7.48 -4.19 -10.31
CA GLY A 181 7.89 -5.11 -11.36
C GLY A 181 9.29 -5.70 -11.15
N ARG A 182 9.76 -6.47 -12.12
CA ARG A 182 10.98 -7.29 -12.05
C ARG A 182 12.24 -6.53 -11.59
N CYS A 183 12.39 -5.24 -11.94
CA CYS A 183 13.55 -4.45 -11.54
C CYS A 183 13.45 -3.83 -10.13
N GLN A 184 12.32 -4.01 -9.41
CA GLN A 184 12.06 -3.50 -8.06
C GLN A 184 12.41 -2.01 -7.89
N GLY A 185 12.02 -1.20 -8.90
CA GLY A 185 12.25 0.25 -8.88
C GLY A 185 13.60 0.71 -9.41
N GLY A 186 14.49 -0.20 -9.83
CA GLY A 186 15.85 0.13 -10.25
C GLY A 186 15.95 1.20 -11.35
N PHE A 187 14.92 1.33 -12.20
CA PHE A 187 14.88 2.34 -13.26
C PHE A 187 13.89 3.47 -12.99
N CYS A 188 12.71 3.16 -12.48
CA CYS A 188 11.65 4.15 -12.35
C CYS A 188 11.75 5.01 -11.08
N SER A 189 12.45 4.56 -10.04
CA SER A 189 12.52 5.29 -8.76
C SER A 189 13.04 6.71 -8.89
N VAL A 190 14.05 6.94 -9.74
CA VAL A 190 14.59 8.28 -10.00
C VAL A 190 13.49 9.21 -10.55
N LYS A 191 12.80 8.78 -11.59
CA LYS A 191 11.71 9.54 -12.20
C LYS A 191 10.53 9.76 -11.23
N VAL A 192 10.17 8.75 -10.45
CA VAL A 192 9.14 8.88 -9.41
C VAL A 192 9.55 9.92 -8.36
N THR A 193 10.84 9.96 -7.97
CA THR A 193 11.39 10.97 -7.04
C THR A 193 11.29 12.38 -7.62
N GLU A 194 11.67 12.57 -8.89
CA GLU A 194 11.55 13.86 -9.58
C GLU A 194 10.09 14.35 -9.65
N ILE A 195 9.15 13.43 -10.00
CA ILE A 195 7.73 13.75 -10.07
C ILE A 195 7.19 14.11 -8.68
N LEU A 196 7.55 13.35 -7.63
CA LEU A 196 7.15 13.66 -6.26
C LEU A 196 7.66 15.03 -5.82
N ALA A 197 8.94 15.35 -6.07
CA ALA A 197 9.52 16.63 -5.72
C ALA A 197 8.76 17.78 -6.40
N ARG A 198 8.47 17.64 -7.69
CA ARG A 198 7.71 18.61 -8.48
C ARG A 198 6.28 18.79 -7.95
N GLU A 199 5.53 17.70 -7.80
CA GLU A 199 4.12 17.74 -7.44
C GLU A 199 3.87 18.17 -5.98
N LEU A 200 4.81 17.86 -5.08
CA LEU A 200 4.75 18.29 -3.68
C LEU A 200 5.41 19.65 -3.43
N ASN A 201 6.08 20.21 -4.45
CA ASN A 201 6.86 21.44 -4.37
C ASN A 201 7.89 21.41 -3.23
N ILE A 202 8.68 20.34 -3.17
CA ILE A 202 9.75 20.14 -2.17
C ILE A 202 11.08 19.87 -2.88
N PRO A 203 12.22 20.18 -2.24
CA PRO A 203 13.53 19.77 -2.75
C PRO A 203 13.61 18.25 -2.91
N ILE A 204 14.31 17.79 -3.95
CA ILE A 204 14.41 16.37 -4.28
C ILE A 204 15.02 15.54 -3.14
N GLU A 205 15.91 16.14 -2.34
CA GLU A 205 16.55 15.53 -1.16
C GLU A 205 15.56 15.30 0.00
N LYS A 206 14.39 15.96 -0.05
CA LYS A 206 13.32 15.80 0.95
C LYS A 206 12.29 14.73 0.58
N VAL A 207 12.41 14.13 -0.59
CA VAL A 207 11.57 13.01 -0.99
C VAL A 207 11.99 11.75 -0.23
N ASN A 208 11.06 11.20 0.55
CA ASN A 208 11.29 9.96 1.29
C ASN A 208 10.95 8.73 0.45
N LYS A 209 11.68 7.64 0.69
CA LYS A 209 11.31 6.34 0.14
C LYS A 209 10.00 5.84 0.76
N ASN A 210 9.90 5.84 2.07
CA ASN A 210 8.72 5.41 2.82
C ASN A 210 8.41 6.38 3.97
N GLU A 211 9.09 6.23 5.08
CA GLU A 211 8.92 7.02 6.29
C GLU A 211 9.84 8.24 6.36
N ARG A 212 9.58 9.12 7.31
CA ARG A 212 10.42 10.29 7.56
C ARG A 212 11.87 9.86 7.81
N GLY A 213 12.81 10.48 7.11
CA GLY A 213 14.23 10.16 7.21
C GLY A 213 14.73 9.08 6.25
N SER A 214 13.85 8.42 5.49
CA SER A 214 14.22 7.41 4.47
C SER A 214 14.57 8.06 3.11
N ASN A 215 15.39 9.10 3.11
CA ASN A 215 15.77 9.82 1.90
C ASN A 215 16.69 8.97 1.01
N ASN A 216 16.40 8.90 -0.29
CA ASN A 216 17.29 8.23 -1.26
C ASN A 216 18.43 9.12 -1.73
N ILE A 217 18.24 10.43 -1.65
CA ILE A 217 19.23 11.45 -2.07
C ILE A 217 19.65 12.22 -0.83
N THR A 218 20.93 12.21 -0.53
CA THR A 218 21.51 12.86 0.66
C THR A 218 22.30 14.14 0.33
N GLY A 219 22.56 14.39 -0.93
CA GLY A 219 23.26 15.57 -1.40
C GLY A 219 23.78 15.43 -2.82
N VAL A 220 24.48 16.46 -3.29
CA VAL A 220 25.14 16.51 -4.60
C VAL A 220 26.51 15.84 -4.48
N THR A 221 26.84 14.95 -5.39
CA THR A 221 28.13 14.21 -5.37
C THR A 221 29.27 14.94 -6.10
N LYS A 222 28.98 15.87 -6.97
CA LYS A 222 29.86 16.88 -7.60
C LYS A 222 29.11 17.68 -8.66
#